data_c57050795197bf1bfaf93ec011fc7c52
#
_entry.id   c57050795197bf1bfaf93ec011fc7c52
#
_cell.length_a   1.000
_cell.length_b   1.000
_cell.length_c   1.000
_cell.angle_alpha   90.00
_cell.angle_beta   90.00
_cell.angle_gamma   90.00
#
_symmetry.space_group_name_H-M   'P 1'
#
loop_
_entity.id
_entity.type
_entity.pdbx_description
1 polymer ?
#
loop_
_entity_poly.entity_id
_entity_poly.type
_entity_poly.pdbx_seq_one_letter_code
_entity_poly.pdbx_strand_id
1 'polypeptide(L)'
;MKSFKMIGLALMATLTGVSFSTCTSETEEVLGQDTEIRLTSEITPSRVTSLNYQSTQIVANQQVGVTITGAKTTHNNVAWTAGADGALTNTGSTLYYGTGTATITAYHPHNSAWTGTSHTFSVSTDQSIEANYRNSDLLWATASSGKTANAVALTFTHKLAKINVTLQSTDITNLSGATISICGTNLNTGFNPQTGALAAATASKGNIKAGITTASAYTASAIIVPQTVGAATELVKVTYDGKTYAYPLPAVKTFESGKSYNYTLDIKENLVVLTLVASKITNWQNENLTGSLEEAD
;
A
#
# COMPACT_ATOMS: atom_id res chain seq x y z
N MET A 1 -32.76 -90.16 15.34
CA MET A 1 -31.94 -90.88 16.33
C MET A 1 -31.06 -89.94 17.09
N LYS A 2 -31.12 -89.96 18.41
CA LYS A 2 -30.23 -89.40 19.41
C LYS A 2 -30.10 -87.89 19.44
N SER A 3 -30.79 -87.15 20.32
CA SER A 3 -30.82 -87.16 21.77
C SER A 3 -29.71 -86.35 22.41
N PHE A 4 -30.13 -85.31 23.15
CA PHE A 4 -29.65 -84.81 24.46
C PHE A 4 -28.39 -83.93 24.43
N LYS A 5 -28.26 -82.83 25.17
CA LYS A 5 -28.78 -82.43 26.49
C LYS A 5 -28.67 -80.95 26.69
N MET A 6 -29.68 -80.37 27.35
CA MET A 6 -29.60 -79.12 28.08
C MET A 6 -28.66 -79.22 29.27
N ILE A 7 -27.88 -78.17 29.51
CA ILE A 7 -27.50 -77.78 30.88
C ILE A 7 -27.52 -76.24 30.90
N GLY A 8 -28.38 -75.72 31.75
CA GLY A 8 -28.40 -74.29 32.06
C GLY A 8 -27.37 -73.95 33.12
N LEU A 9 -26.89 -72.76 33.15
CA LEU A 9 -26.31 -72.15 34.34
C LEU A 9 -26.44 -70.62 34.32
N ALA A 10 -27.16 -70.25 35.33
CA ALA A 10 -27.20 -68.96 36.07
C ALA A 10 -26.58 -67.68 35.52
N LEU A 11 -27.45 -66.75 35.43
CA LEU A 11 -27.30 -65.30 35.38
C LEU A 11 -26.54 -64.79 36.60
N MET A 12 -25.45 -64.08 36.40
CA MET A 12 -24.92 -63.09 37.32
C MET A 12 -24.70 -61.77 36.60
N ALA A 13 -25.59 -60.86 36.91
CA ALA A 13 -25.47 -59.47 36.47
C ALA A 13 -24.40 -58.75 37.30
N THR A 14 -23.29 -58.42 36.70
CA THR A 14 -22.36 -57.42 37.25
C THR A 14 -22.55 -56.11 36.51
N LEU A 15 -23.14 -55.17 37.24
CA LEU A 15 -23.29 -53.77 36.84
C LEU A 15 -21.92 -53.13 36.93
N THR A 16 -21.16 -53.05 35.80
CA THR A 16 -19.97 -52.25 35.73
C THR A 16 -20.40 -50.88 35.30
N GLY A 17 -20.29 -49.92 36.23
CA GLY A 17 -20.50 -48.50 35.94
C GLY A 17 -19.53 -48.03 34.87
N VAL A 18 -20.08 -47.61 33.72
CA VAL A 18 -19.34 -46.86 32.73
C VAL A 18 -19.26 -45.42 33.22
N SER A 19 -18.15 -45.08 33.84
CA SER A 19 -17.76 -43.69 34.06
C SER A 19 -17.49 -43.08 32.69
N PHE A 20 -18.42 -42.24 32.20
CA PHE A 20 -18.14 -41.34 31.11
C PHE A 20 -17.10 -40.36 31.61
N SER A 21 -15.85 -40.63 31.30
CA SER A 21 -14.80 -39.60 31.28
C SER A 21 -15.14 -38.66 30.18
N THR A 22 -15.68 -37.50 30.55
CA THR A 22 -15.72 -36.35 29.64
C THR A 22 -14.27 -35.98 29.35
N CYS A 23 -13.71 -36.46 28.25
CA CYS A 23 -12.54 -35.85 27.65
C CYS A 23 -12.96 -34.43 27.25
N THR A 24 -12.77 -33.47 28.14
CA THR A 24 -12.43 -32.13 27.71
C THR A 24 -11.16 -32.30 26.93
N SER A 25 -11.27 -32.19 25.61
CA SER A 25 -10.11 -31.98 24.77
C SER A 25 -9.56 -30.60 25.12
N GLU A 26 -8.84 -30.48 26.22
CA GLU A 26 -7.77 -29.52 26.29
C GLU A 26 -6.87 -29.92 25.14
N THR A 27 -6.89 -29.11 24.09
CA THR A 27 -5.81 -29.10 23.12
C THR A 27 -4.57 -28.79 23.94
N GLU A 28 -3.86 -29.84 24.40
CA GLU A 28 -2.48 -29.67 24.82
C GLU A 28 -1.81 -28.96 23.65
N GLU A 29 -1.51 -27.66 23.82
CA GLU A 29 -0.52 -27.00 22.99
C GLU A 29 0.71 -27.89 23.07
N VAL A 30 1.03 -28.53 21.95
CA VAL A 30 2.25 -29.34 21.83
C VAL A 30 3.39 -28.35 22.04
N LEU A 31 3.84 -28.26 23.31
CA LEU A 31 4.96 -27.43 23.72
C LEU A 31 6.18 -27.91 22.94
N GLY A 32 6.49 -27.21 21.84
CA GLY A 32 7.68 -27.45 21.03
C GLY A 32 7.53 -27.35 19.54
N GLN A 33 6.33 -27.26 18.99
CA GLN A 33 6.19 -27.11 17.54
C GLN A 33 6.40 -25.64 17.14
N ASP A 34 7.32 -25.44 16.22
CA ASP A 34 7.63 -24.12 15.66
C ASP A 34 6.40 -23.60 14.90
N THR A 35 5.91 -22.43 15.27
CA THR A 35 4.81 -21.78 14.57
C THR A 35 5.38 -20.80 13.54
N GLU A 36 5.04 -21.04 12.28
CA GLU A 36 5.46 -20.23 11.15
C GLU A 36 4.85 -18.83 11.22
N ILE A 37 5.63 -17.81 10.88
CA ILE A 37 5.16 -16.45 10.69
C ILE A 37 4.63 -16.32 9.26
N ARG A 38 3.32 -16.05 9.15
CA ARG A 38 2.63 -15.80 7.88
C ARG A 38 2.16 -14.37 7.83
N LEU A 39 2.27 -13.74 6.67
CA LEU A 39 1.92 -12.32 6.48
C LEU A 39 0.93 -12.16 5.34
N THR A 40 0.05 -11.17 5.48
CA THR A 40 -0.79 -10.68 4.39
C THR A 40 -0.63 -9.18 4.24
N SER A 41 -0.81 -8.66 3.04
CA SER A 41 -0.77 -7.23 2.75
C SER A 41 -2.18 -6.69 2.57
N GLU A 42 -2.46 -5.58 3.23
CA GLU A 42 -3.63 -4.75 3.01
C GLU A 42 -3.16 -3.32 2.79
N ILE A 43 -3.80 -2.60 1.89
CA ILE A 43 -3.58 -1.17 1.72
C ILE A 43 -4.87 -0.48 2.09
N THR A 44 -4.80 0.56 2.90
CA THR A 44 -5.97 1.38 3.20
C THR A 44 -6.51 1.95 1.88
N PRO A 45 -7.71 1.57 1.42
CA PRO A 45 -8.16 1.84 0.07
C PRO A 45 -8.33 3.33 -0.20
N SER A 46 -7.91 3.80 -1.38
CA SER A 46 -8.16 5.15 -1.88
C SER A 46 -9.43 5.17 -2.73
N ARG A 47 -10.33 6.11 -2.48
CA ARG A 47 -11.64 6.19 -3.14
C ARG A 47 -11.61 6.81 -4.54
N VAL A 48 -10.46 7.23 -5.05
CA VAL A 48 -10.35 7.91 -6.35
C VAL A 48 -10.00 6.90 -7.43
N THR A 49 -10.84 6.81 -8.46
CA THR A 49 -10.71 6.02 -9.69
C THR A 49 -9.58 6.48 -10.61
N SER A 50 -8.49 6.95 -10.07
CA SER A 50 -7.27 7.25 -10.82
C SER A 50 -6.34 6.06 -10.71
N LEU A 51 -5.36 5.90 -11.60
CA LEU A 51 -4.38 4.82 -11.64
C LEU A 51 -4.00 4.33 -10.23
N ASN A 52 -4.82 3.42 -9.70
CA ASN A 52 -4.55 2.70 -8.47
C ASN A 52 -3.97 1.36 -8.86
N TYR A 53 -2.74 1.39 -9.28
CA TYR A 53 -2.00 0.17 -9.53
C TYR A 53 -1.78 -0.64 -8.25
N GLN A 54 -2.01 -0.01 -7.09
CA GLN A 54 -2.10 -0.62 -5.77
C GLN A 54 -3.41 -0.17 -5.11
N SER A 55 -4.47 -0.98 -5.14
CA SER A 55 -5.80 -0.54 -4.68
C SER A 55 -6.08 -0.91 -3.22
N THR A 56 -6.11 -2.19 -2.89
CA THR A 56 -6.45 -2.71 -1.56
C THR A 56 -5.37 -3.60 -0.97
N GLN A 57 -4.39 -3.98 -1.77
CA GLN A 57 -3.26 -4.83 -1.40
C GLN A 57 -2.09 -4.57 -2.33
N ILE A 58 -0.90 -5.00 -1.94
CA ILE A 58 0.27 -4.97 -2.83
C ILE A 58 -0.03 -5.83 -4.07
N VAL A 59 0.22 -5.28 -5.25
CA VAL A 59 -0.06 -5.98 -6.52
C VAL A 59 0.78 -7.26 -6.60
N ALA A 60 0.16 -8.33 -7.11
CA ALA A 60 0.82 -9.62 -7.27
C ALA A 60 2.18 -9.51 -7.99
N ASN A 61 3.14 -10.31 -7.54
CA ASN A 61 4.55 -10.33 -7.99
C ASN A 61 5.37 -9.08 -7.62
N GLN A 62 4.81 -8.11 -6.89
CA GLN A 62 5.59 -7.04 -6.30
C GLN A 62 6.28 -7.50 -5.02
N GLN A 63 7.44 -6.91 -4.72
CA GLN A 63 8.21 -7.27 -3.53
C GLN A 63 8.11 -6.20 -2.46
N VAL A 64 8.01 -6.65 -1.22
CA VAL A 64 8.12 -5.84 0.00
C VAL A 64 9.37 -6.23 0.76
N GLY A 65 10.05 -5.26 1.35
CA GLY A 65 11.15 -5.51 2.28
C GLY A 65 10.57 -5.71 3.68
N VAL A 66 10.82 -6.86 4.29
CA VAL A 66 10.30 -7.21 5.60
C VAL A 66 11.45 -7.34 6.61
N THR A 67 11.28 -6.69 7.76
CA THR A 67 12.15 -6.84 8.92
C THR A 67 11.33 -7.38 10.08
N ILE A 68 11.81 -8.44 10.72
CA ILE A 68 11.13 -9.09 11.85
C ILE A 68 12.10 -9.20 13.02
N THR A 69 11.71 -8.64 14.15
CA THR A 69 12.38 -8.81 15.44
C THR A 69 11.50 -9.64 16.37
N GLY A 70 12.12 -10.41 17.29
CA GLY A 70 11.36 -11.32 18.17
C GLY A 70 10.99 -12.65 17.53
N ALA A 71 11.34 -12.90 16.27
CA ALA A 71 11.36 -14.24 15.68
C ALA A 71 12.55 -15.07 16.25
N LYS A 72 12.57 -16.37 16.03
CA LYS A 72 13.68 -17.24 16.42
C LYS A 72 15.03 -16.76 15.84
N THR A 73 14.99 -16.25 14.63
CA THR A 73 16.10 -15.60 13.95
C THR A 73 15.68 -14.21 13.51
N THR A 74 16.51 -13.21 13.79
CA THR A 74 16.22 -11.84 13.31
C THR A 74 16.38 -11.78 11.81
N HIS A 75 15.39 -11.20 11.14
CA HIS A 75 15.41 -10.99 9.70
C HIS A 75 15.39 -9.49 9.41
N ASN A 76 16.36 -9.03 8.64
CA ASN A 76 16.49 -7.65 8.24
C ASN A 76 16.29 -7.53 6.72
N ASN A 77 15.33 -6.74 6.30
CA ASN A 77 15.10 -6.38 4.91
C ASN A 77 15.04 -7.59 3.94
N VAL A 78 14.32 -8.63 4.34
CA VAL A 78 14.13 -9.81 3.50
C VAL A 78 13.03 -9.53 2.49
N ALA A 79 13.24 -9.90 1.22
CA ALA A 79 12.23 -9.77 0.18
C ALA A 79 11.11 -10.78 0.36
N TRP A 80 9.88 -10.29 0.42
CA TRP A 80 8.66 -11.09 0.35
C TRP A 80 7.88 -10.70 -0.88
N THR A 81 7.34 -11.69 -1.58
CA THR A 81 6.58 -11.48 -2.82
C THR A 81 5.08 -11.55 -2.54
N ALA A 82 4.34 -10.58 -3.05
CA ALA A 82 2.89 -10.54 -2.92
C ALA A 82 2.21 -11.51 -3.90
N GLY A 83 1.24 -12.27 -3.39
CA GLY A 83 0.30 -13.07 -4.16
C GLY A 83 -0.91 -12.25 -4.62
N ALA A 84 -1.74 -12.84 -5.48
CA ALA A 84 -2.96 -12.21 -5.97
C ALA A 84 -4.05 -12.07 -4.89
N ASP A 85 -3.96 -12.86 -3.83
CA ASP A 85 -4.83 -12.87 -2.66
C ASP A 85 -4.35 -11.96 -1.52
N GLY A 86 -3.27 -11.20 -1.75
CA GLY A 86 -2.62 -10.36 -0.74
C GLY A 86 -1.66 -11.11 0.19
N ALA A 87 -1.57 -12.44 0.11
CA ALA A 87 -0.58 -13.19 0.88
C ALA A 87 0.84 -12.74 0.51
N LEU A 88 1.70 -12.62 1.51
CA LEU A 88 3.11 -12.34 1.31
C LEU A 88 3.91 -13.63 1.51
N THR A 89 4.70 -14.01 0.53
CA THR A 89 5.49 -15.24 0.54
C THR A 89 6.97 -14.94 0.58
N ASN A 90 7.66 -15.48 1.57
CA ASN A 90 9.11 -15.50 1.62
C ASN A 90 9.64 -16.70 0.83
N THR A 91 10.49 -16.43 -0.16
CA THR A 91 11.15 -17.50 -0.96
C THR A 91 12.40 -18.07 -0.29
N GLY A 92 12.83 -17.49 0.84
CA GLY A 92 13.95 -17.95 1.66
C GLY A 92 13.55 -19.01 2.67
N SER A 93 14.28 -19.05 3.80
CA SER A 93 13.98 -19.97 4.90
C SER A 93 12.68 -19.60 5.61
N THR A 94 11.88 -20.58 5.99
CA THR A 94 10.68 -20.38 6.81
C THR A 94 11.03 -19.69 8.12
N LEU A 95 10.23 -18.70 8.50
CA LEU A 95 10.41 -17.92 9.71
C LEU A 95 9.46 -18.39 10.79
N TYR A 96 9.96 -18.50 12.00
CA TYR A 96 9.19 -19.00 13.15
C TYR A 96 9.16 -17.96 14.27
N TYR A 97 8.05 -17.91 15.00
CA TYR A 97 7.96 -17.11 16.21
C TYR A 97 9.00 -17.53 17.24
N GLY A 98 9.60 -16.56 17.92
CA GLY A 98 10.40 -16.79 19.12
C GLY A 98 9.51 -17.04 20.35
N THR A 99 10.06 -16.79 21.53
CA THR A 99 9.36 -16.97 22.82
C THR A 99 8.48 -15.77 23.20
N GLY A 100 8.60 -14.65 22.52
CA GLY A 100 7.87 -13.39 22.80
C GLY A 100 7.08 -12.88 21.61
N THR A 101 6.71 -11.61 21.71
CA THR A 101 6.04 -10.89 20.62
C THR A 101 7.02 -10.62 19.49
N ALA A 102 6.63 -10.92 18.26
CA ALA A 102 7.33 -10.51 17.06
C ALA A 102 6.85 -9.12 16.64
N THR A 103 7.79 -8.22 16.35
CA THR A 103 7.50 -6.93 15.70
C THR A 103 7.94 -7.02 14.26
N ILE A 104 7.02 -6.72 13.37
CA ILE A 104 7.16 -6.82 11.92
C ILE A 104 7.04 -5.41 11.35
N THR A 105 8.02 -5.00 10.55
CA THR A 105 7.97 -3.80 9.73
C THR A 105 8.14 -4.18 8.27
N ALA A 106 7.39 -3.53 7.40
CA ALA A 106 7.46 -3.80 5.97
C ALA A 106 7.35 -2.51 5.15
N TYR A 107 7.97 -2.50 3.99
CA TYR A 107 7.88 -1.38 3.05
C TYR A 107 7.88 -1.86 1.60
N HIS A 108 7.30 -1.07 0.72
CA HIS A 108 7.28 -1.25 -0.73
C HIS A 108 7.71 0.07 -1.41
N PRO A 109 8.46 0.00 -2.52
CA PRO A 109 9.06 -1.20 -3.14
C PRO A 109 10.31 -1.68 -2.38
N HIS A 110 10.56 -2.99 -2.38
CA HIS A 110 11.75 -3.57 -1.77
C HIS A 110 13.04 -3.09 -2.47
N ASN A 111 14.05 -2.78 -1.66
CA ASN A 111 15.40 -2.50 -2.13
C ASN A 111 16.41 -3.29 -1.29
N SER A 112 17.08 -4.25 -1.89
CA SER A 112 18.03 -5.14 -1.20
C SER A 112 19.23 -4.42 -0.58
N ALA A 113 19.57 -3.21 -1.07
CA ALA A 113 20.67 -2.41 -0.53
C ALA A 113 20.30 -1.66 0.77
N TRP A 114 19.04 -1.69 1.20
CA TRP A 114 18.58 -0.94 2.37
C TRP A 114 18.75 -1.74 3.67
N THR A 115 19.97 -1.78 4.17
CA THR A 115 20.33 -2.57 5.36
C THR A 115 20.36 -1.75 6.66
N GLY A 116 20.15 -0.44 6.61
CA GLY A 116 20.23 0.47 7.77
C GLY A 116 18.92 1.25 8.00
N THR A 117 19.08 2.39 8.66
CA THR A 117 17.97 3.25 9.07
C THR A 117 17.81 4.53 8.26
N SER A 118 18.73 4.81 7.34
CA SER A 118 18.71 6.05 6.54
C SER A 118 19.05 5.74 5.09
N HIS A 119 18.07 5.90 4.22
CA HIS A 119 18.19 5.63 2.80
C HIS A 119 17.58 6.75 1.99
N THR A 120 18.03 6.94 0.76
CA THR A 120 17.39 7.86 -0.18
C THR A 120 16.35 7.11 -0.99
N PHE A 121 15.11 7.59 -0.95
CA PHE A 121 14.05 7.17 -1.87
C PHE A 121 13.88 8.21 -2.97
N SER A 122 13.71 7.74 -4.20
CA SER A 122 13.53 8.60 -5.38
C SER A 122 12.27 8.19 -6.14
N VAL A 123 11.46 9.17 -6.52
CA VAL A 123 10.35 8.93 -7.45
C VAL A 123 10.85 8.95 -8.89
N SER A 124 10.23 8.14 -9.74
CA SER A 124 10.56 8.09 -11.17
C SER A 124 10.09 9.36 -11.89
N THR A 125 10.89 9.85 -12.83
CA THR A 125 10.55 11.01 -13.68
C THR A 125 9.56 10.66 -14.80
N ASP A 126 9.46 9.41 -15.19
CA ASP A 126 8.42 8.92 -16.12
C ASP A 126 7.47 7.95 -15.39
N GLN A 127 6.40 8.48 -14.85
CA GLN A 127 5.34 7.72 -14.20
C GLN A 127 4.18 7.37 -15.15
N SER A 128 4.33 7.63 -16.44
CA SER A 128 3.41 7.12 -17.47
C SER A 128 3.59 5.62 -17.70
N ILE A 129 4.70 5.07 -17.24
CA ILE A 129 5.00 3.63 -17.21
C ILE A 129 4.50 3.06 -15.88
N GLU A 130 3.61 2.08 -15.94
CA GLU A 130 2.96 1.48 -14.76
C GLU A 130 3.95 1.01 -13.70
N ALA A 131 5.02 0.32 -14.10
CA ALA A 131 6.04 -0.15 -13.16
C ALA A 131 6.75 1.01 -12.44
N ASN A 132 7.03 2.10 -13.14
CA ASN A 132 7.66 3.28 -12.58
C ASN A 132 6.73 4.01 -11.60
N TYR A 133 5.43 4.09 -11.93
CA TYR A 133 4.41 4.64 -11.04
C TYR A 133 4.35 3.83 -9.74
N ARG A 134 4.22 2.49 -9.84
CA ARG A 134 4.19 1.59 -8.66
C ARG A 134 5.46 1.70 -7.82
N ASN A 135 6.63 1.74 -8.46
CA ASN A 135 7.90 1.88 -7.75
C ASN A 135 8.09 3.27 -7.14
N SER A 136 7.31 4.26 -7.55
CA SER A 136 7.27 5.58 -6.92
C SER A 136 6.32 5.62 -5.72
N ASP A 137 5.48 4.61 -5.51
CA ASP A 137 4.52 4.54 -4.40
C ASP A 137 5.18 3.90 -3.18
N LEU A 138 5.83 4.74 -2.37
CA LEU A 138 6.44 4.29 -1.12
C LEU A 138 5.36 3.98 -0.07
N LEU A 139 5.23 2.71 0.26
CA LEU A 139 4.30 2.21 1.27
C LEU A 139 5.06 1.70 2.49
N TRP A 140 4.46 1.81 3.66
CA TRP A 140 5.03 1.29 4.90
C TRP A 140 3.94 0.75 5.83
N ALA A 141 4.27 -0.36 6.52
CA ALA A 141 3.40 -1.00 7.49
C ALA A 141 4.21 -1.47 8.70
N THR A 142 3.55 -1.57 9.85
CA THR A 142 4.07 -2.25 11.04
C THR A 142 2.96 -3.03 11.73
N ALA A 143 3.33 -4.16 12.32
CA ALA A 143 2.45 -4.94 13.15
C ALA A 143 3.25 -5.62 14.28
N SER A 144 2.58 -5.94 15.37
CA SER A 144 3.12 -6.76 16.45
C SER A 144 2.20 -7.94 16.69
N SER A 145 2.76 -9.15 16.80
CA SER A 145 1.98 -10.36 17.02
C SER A 145 2.68 -11.31 17.97
N GLY A 146 1.92 -11.86 18.91
CA GLY A 146 2.31 -13.06 19.62
C GLY A 146 2.24 -14.28 18.70
N LYS A 147 2.69 -15.44 19.20
CA LYS A 147 2.63 -16.71 18.48
C LYS A 147 1.21 -17.02 18.03
N THR A 148 0.99 -17.14 16.72
CA THR A 148 -0.31 -17.44 16.11
C THR A 148 -0.14 -18.25 14.83
N ALA A 149 -1.08 -19.14 14.55
CA ALA A 149 -1.15 -19.87 13.28
C ALA A 149 -1.80 -19.05 12.16
N ASN A 150 -2.47 -17.95 12.52
CA ASN A 150 -3.10 -17.05 11.54
C ASN A 150 -2.05 -16.15 10.89
N ALA A 151 -2.31 -15.74 9.66
CA ALA A 151 -1.48 -14.71 9.02
C ALA A 151 -1.67 -13.36 9.72
N VAL A 152 -0.56 -12.62 9.89
CA VAL A 152 -0.57 -11.26 10.42
C VAL A 152 -0.83 -10.30 9.27
N ALA A 153 -1.89 -9.52 9.38
CA ALA A 153 -2.22 -8.48 8.40
C ALA A 153 -1.29 -7.27 8.58
N LEU A 154 -0.64 -6.87 7.49
CA LEU A 154 0.15 -5.65 7.41
C LEU A 154 -0.64 -4.59 6.66
N THR A 155 -1.17 -3.60 7.38
CA THR A 155 -1.89 -2.48 6.78
C THR A 155 -0.91 -1.42 6.34
N PHE A 156 -0.67 -1.36 5.04
CA PHE A 156 0.25 -0.41 4.42
C PHE A 156 -0.39 0.96 4.27
N THR A 157 0.43 1.98 4.49
CA THR A 157 0.07 3.39 4.34
C THR A 157 0.97 4.06 3.33
N HIS A 158 0.40 4.94 2.49
CA HIS A 158 1.17 5.76 1.55
C HIS A 158 2.02 6.77 2.31
N LYS A 159 3.29 6.81 2.00
CA LYS A 159 4.26 7.72 2.65
C LYS A 159 4.50 9.00 1.86
N LEU A 160 4.14 9.02 0.58
CA LEU A 160 4.35 10.16 -0.29
C LEU A 160 3.06 10.97 -0.52
N ALA A 161 3.11 11.96 -1.38
CA ALA A 161 1.95 12.74 -1.80
C ALA A 161 1.57 12.40 -3.24
N LYS A 162 0.29 12.53 -3.58
CA LYS A 162 -0.23 12.27 -4.92
C LYS A 162 -0.85 13.54 -5.50
N ILE A 163 -0.56 13.83 -6.76
CA ILE A 163 -1.21 14.89 -7.53
C ILE A 163 -2.02 14.25 -8.64
N ASN A 164 -3.30 14.56 -8.69
CA ASN A 164 -4.20 14.22 -9.78
C ASN A 164 -4.57 15.50 -10.53
N VAL A 165 -4.49 15.45 -11.85
CA VAL A 165 -4.85 16.56 -12.73
C VAL A 165 -5.92 16.10 -13.68
N THR A 166 -7.09 16.75 -13.65
CA THR A 166 -8.15 16.57 -14.63
C THR A 166 -8.15 17.78 -15.55
N LEU A 167 -8.02 17.56 -16.86
CA LEU A 167 -8.15 18.61 -17.85
C LEU A 167 -9.57 18.70 -18.34
N GLN A 168 -10.05 19.92 -18.51
CA GLN A 168 -11.29 20.22 -19.23
C GLN A 168 -11.04 21.36 -20.24
N SER A 169 -11.91 21.49 -21.21
CA SER A 169 -11.92 22.59 -22.14
C SER A 169 -13.32 22.82 -22.67
N THR A 170 -13.68 24.09 -22.91
CA THR A 170 -14.87 24.47 -23.65
C THR A 170 -14.57 24.68 -25.14
N ASP A 171 -13.32 24.90 -25.48
CA ASP A 171 -12.87 25.26 -26.82
C ASP A 171 -12.32 24.07 -27.59
N ILE A 172 -11.76 23.08 -26.89
CA ILE A 172 -11.14 21.89 -27.45
C ILE A 172 -12.00 20.69 -27.12
N THR A 173 -12.59 20.09 -28.15
CA THR A 173 -13.53 18.96 -27.99
C THR A 173 -12.84 17.63 -27.72
N ASN A 174 -11.56 17.50 -28.06
CA ASN A 174 -10.80 16.26 -27.88
C ASN A 174 -9.37 16.57 -27.42
N LEU A 175 -9.08 16.23 -26.19
CA LEU A 175 -7.75 16.37 -25.57
C LEU A 175 -6.88 15.10 -25.68
N SER A 176 -7.28 14.13 -26.51
CA SER A 176 -6.47 12.92 -26.70
C SER A 176 -5.08 13.29 -27.24
N GLY A 177 -4.04 12.65 -26.71
CA GLY A 177 -2.67 13.02 -27.03
C GLY A 177 -2.06 14.10 -26.12
N ALA A 178 -2.85 14.74 -25.25
CA ALA A 178 -2.28 15.63 -24.25
C ALA A 178 -1.36 14.85 -23.30
N THR A 179 -0.20 15.42 -23.00
CA THR A 179 0.72 14.88 -21.99
C THR A 179 0.80 15.86 -20.81
N ILE A 180 0.78 15.32 -19.62
CA ILE A 180 0.78 16.10 -18.37
C ILE A 180 2.07 15.83 -17.61
N SER A 181 2.74 16.89 -17.18
CA SER A 181 3.93 16.80 -16.33
C SER A 181 3.75 17.62 -15.07
N ILE A 182 4.19 17.05 -13.93
CA ILE A 182 4.33 17.78 -12.68
C ILE A 182 5.77 18.28 -12.59
N CYS A 183 5.94 19.58 -12.43
CA CYS A 183 7.22 20.25 -12.60
C CYS A 183 7.68 20.97 -11.34
N GLY A 184 9.00 21.20 -11.25
CA GLY A 184 9.60 22.02 -10.18
C GLY A 184 9.60 21.35 -8.81
N THR A 185 9.27 20.06 -8.71
CA THR A 185 9.31 19.29 -7.46
C THR A 185 10.66 18.61 -7.27
N ASN A 186 11.09 18.45 -6.02
CA ASN A 186 12.22 17.59 -5.69
C ASN A 186 11.79 16.13 -5.88
N LEU A 187 12.74 15.31 -6.33
CA LEU A 187 12.48 13.91 -6.65
C LEU A 187 12.86 12.95 -5.52
N ASN A 188 13.65 13.41 -4.54
CA ASN A 188 14.26 12.56 -3.54
C ASN A 188 13.86 12.96 -2.12
N THR A 189 13.75 11.97 -1.24
CA THR A 189 13.56 12.13 0.21
C THR A 189 14.34 11.06 0.96
N GLY A 190 14.74 11.35 2.20
CA GLY A 190 15.26 10.32 3.09
C GLY A 190 14.12 9.42 3.61
N PHE A 191 14.41 8.15 3.80
CA PHE A 191 13.44 7.18 4.32
C PHE A 191 14.12 6.23 5.33
N ASN A 192 13.41 5.98 6.43
CA ASN A 192 13.79 4.97 7.41
C ASN A 192 12.83 3.78 7.32
N PRO A 193 13.24 2.62 6.78
CA PRO A 193 12.37 1.47 6.62
C PRO A 193 11.92 0.83 7.95
N GLN A 194 12.63 1.05 9.04
CA GLN A 194 12.28 0.50 10.35
C GLN A 194 11.16 1.29 11.04
N THR A 195 11.07 2.60 10.80
CA THR A 195 10.08 3.48 11.45
C THR A 195 9.06 4.08 10.49
N GLY A 196 9.29 3.95 9.19
CA GLY A 196 8.47 4.61 8.16
C GLY A 196 8.64 6.13 8.13
N ALA A 197 9.61 6.69 8.83
CA ALA A 197 9.85 8.12 8.86
C ALA A 197 10.47 8.60 7.54
N LEU A 198 9.99 9.77 7.07
CA LEU A 198 10.60 10.50 5.97
C LEU A 198 11.46 11.63 6.52
N ALA A 199 12.59 11.91 5.86
CA ALA A 199 13.31 13.15 6.03
C ALA A 199 12.79 14.22 5.05
N ALA A 200 13.25 15.46 5.20
CA ALA A 200 12.93 16.52 4.25
C ALA A 200 13.37 16.15 2.82
N ALA A 201 12.60 16.61 1.84
CA ALA A 201 12.95 16.45 0.44
C ALA A 201 14.31 17.10 0.15
N THR A 202 15.18 16.37 -0.55
CA THR A 202 16.50 16.87 -0.92
C THR A 202 16.44 17.65 -2.23
N ALA A 203 17.32 18.64 -2.39
CA ALA A 203 17.37 19.54 -3.54
C ALA A 203 17.78 18.81 -4.83
N SER A 204 16.85 18.09 -5.42
CA SER A 204 16.99 17.41 -6.72
C SER A 204 15.71 17.62 -7.52
N LYS A 205 15.54 18.86 -8.04
CA LYS A 205 14.35 19.24 -8.79
C LYS A 205 14.30 18.54 -10.14
N GLY A 206 13.11 18.13 -10.51
CA GLY A 206 12.83 17.52 -11.82
C GLY A 206 11.39 17.67 -12.24
N ASN A 207 11.11 17.15 -13.42
CA ASN A 207 9.77 17.08 -13.98
C ASN A 207 9.34 15.62 -14.03
N ILE A 208 8.11 15.35 -13.63
CA ILE A 208 7.52 14.02 -13.61
C ILE A 208 6.45 13.97 -14.68
N LYS A 209 6.65 13.15 -15.70
CA LYS A 209 5.60 12.80 -16.67
C LYS A 209 4.55 11.95 -15.97
N ALA A 210 3.35 12.47 -15.86
CA ALA A 210 2.26 11.81 -15.15
C ALA A 210 1.66 10.64 -15.96
N GLY A 211 1.17 9.64 -15.24
CA GLY A 211 0.43 8.53 -15.84
C GLY A 211 -1.01 8.94 -16.14
N ILE A 212 -1.47 8.72 -17.37
CA ILE A 212 -2.85 9.00 -17.78
C ILE A 212 -3.74 7.87 -17.24
N THR A 213 -4.76 8.22 -16.44
CA THR A 213 -5.63 7.27 -15.75
C THR A 213 -6.85 6.89 -16.57
N THR A 214 -7.41 7.85 -17.29
CA THR A 214 -8.55 7.65 -18.20
C THR A 214 -8.40 8.57 -19.38
N ALA A 215 -8.38 8.00 -20.56
CA ALA A 215 -8.30 8.78 -21.80
C ALA A 215 -9.56 9.64 -22.04
N SER A 216 -10.73 9.16 -21.59
CA SER A 216 -12.00 9.86 -21.74
C SER A 216 -12.20 11.04 -20.77
N ALA A 217 -11.55 11.01 -19.62
CA ALA A 217 -11.66 12.08 -18.62
C ALA A 217 -10.40 12.96 -18.54
N TYR A 218 -9.42 12.74 -19.42
CA TYR A 218 -8.12 13.45 -19.46
C TYR A 218 -7.51 13.66 -18.08
N THR A 219 -7.59 12.64 -17.25
CA THR A 219 -7.05 12.66 -15.90
C THR A 219 -5.71 11.97 -15.87
N ALA A 220 -4.72 12.59 -15.26
CA ALA A 220 -3.41 12.01 -15.03
C ALA A 220 -3.03 12.11 -13.56
N SER A 221 -2.16 11.19 -13.11
CA SER A 221 -1.67 11.16 -11.74
C SER A 221 -0.16 11.08 -11.68
N ALA A 222 0.41 11.72 -10.67
CA ALA A 222 1.82 11.60 -10.32
C ALA A 222 2.00 11.50 -8.80
N ILE A 223 2.99 10.72 -8.41
CA ILE A 223 3.45 10.61 -7.03
C ILE A 223 4.68 11.48 -6.86
N ILE A 224 4.68 12.33 -5.85
CA ILE A 224 5.76 13.25 -5.53
C ILE A 224 6.20 13.07 -4.08
N VAL A 225 7.44 13.36 -3.75
CA VAL A 225 7.88 13.41 -2.36
C VAL A 225 7.21 14.58 -1.63
N PRO A 226 6.84 14.42 -0.33
CA PRO A 226 6.27 15.51 0.47
C PRO A 226 7.25 16.69 0.53
N GLN A 227 6.76 17.89 0.22
CA GLN A 227 7.60 19.09 0.12
C GLN A 227 6.76 20.36 0.04
N THR A 228 7.43 21.50 0.25
CA THR A 228 6.84 22.81 -0.02
C THR A 228 7.37 23.33 -1.36
N VAL A 229 6.46 23.76 -2.23
CA VAL A 229 6.74 24.34 -3.54
C VAL A 229 6.39 25.81 -3.51
N GLY A 230 7.29 26.66 -4.01
CA GLY A 230 7.14 28.12 -4.00
C GLY A 230 6.03 28.61 -4.91
N ALA A 231 5.52 29.79 -4.61
CA ALA A 231 4.63 30.52 -5.51
C ALA A 231 5.28 30.75 -6.88
N ALA A 232 4.47 30.96 -7.89
CA ALA A 232 4.86 31.16 -9.30
C ALA A 232 5.61 29.95 -9.93
N THR A 233 5.79 28.84 -9.22
CA THR A 233 6.30 27.60 -9.82
C THR A 233 5.25 27.08 -10.81
N GLU A 234 5.62 26.86 -12.06
CA GLU A 234 4.78 26.19 -13.07
C GLU A 234 4.61 24.72 -12.71
N LEU A 235 3.71 24.43 -11.75
CA LEU A 235 3.54 23.10 -11.16
C LEU A 235 3.05 22.08 -12.18
N VAL A 236 2.10 22.45 -13.02
CA VAL A 236 1.56 21.57 -14.05
C VAL A 236 1.90 22.13 -15.42
N LYS A 237 2.46 21.27 -16.26
CA LYS A 237 2.64 21.56 -17.69
C LYS A 237 1.85 20.54 -18.51
N VAL A 238 1.13 21.05 -19.50
CA VAL A 238 0.40 20.24 -20.47
C VAL A 238 0.96 20.54 -21.85
N THR A 239 1.41 19.51 -22.56
CA THR A 239 1.75 19.61 -23.97
C THR A 239 0.61 19.01 -24.77
N TYR A 240 0.04 19.78 -25.68
CA TYR A 240 -1.05 19.40 -26.56
C TYR A 240 -0.93 20.12 -27.89
N ASP A 241 -1.04 19.41 -29.01
CA ASP A 241 -0.95 19.94 -30.39
C ASP A 241 0.26 20.86 -30.60
N GLY A 242 1.43 20.42 -30.15
CA GLY A 242 2.69 21.16 -30.27
C GLY A 242 2.81 22.39 -29.36
N LYS A 243 1.78 22.78 -28.63
CA LYS A 243 1.78 23.87 -27.66
C LYS A 243 2.03 23.37 -26.25
N THR A 244 2.63 24.20 -25.40
CA THR A 244 2.80 23.93 -23.97
C THR A 244 2.00 24.96 -23.18
N TYR A 245 1.16 24.43 -22.27
CA TYR A 245 0.34 25.21 -21.35
C TYR A 245 0.88 24.99 -19.95
N ALA A 246 0.84 26.00 -19.10
CA ALA A 246 1.35 25.92 -17.74
C ALA A 246 0.33 26.44 -16.72
N TYR A 247 0.31 25.78 -15.54
CA TYR A 247 -0.37 26.26 -14.36
C TYR A 247 0.67 26.66 -13.31
N PRO A 248 0.92 27.95 -13.11
CA PRO A 248 1.75 28.44 -12.02
C PRO A 248 0.96 28.42 -10.70
N LEU A 249 1.62 27.99 -9.62
CA LEU A 249 1.03 28.07 -8.29
C LEU A 249 0.78 29.53 -7.89
N PRO A 250 -0.45 29.90 -7.49
CA PRO A 250 -0.76 31.27 -7.09
C PRO A 250 -0.11 31.67 -5.76
N ALA A 251 0.21 30.67 -4.92
CA ALA A 251 0.82 30.84 -3.61
C ALA A 251 1.72 29.65 -3.30
N VAL A 252 2.53 29.78 -2.24
CA VAL A 252 3.30 28.65 -1.68
C VAL A 252 2.36 27.50 -1.32
N LYS A 253 2.73 26.28 -1.74
CA LYS A 253 1.94 25.07 -1.49
C LYS A 253 2.76 24.00 -0.83
N THR A 254 2.27 23.47 0.30
CA THR A 254 2.84 22.28 0.95
C THR A 254 2.07 21.03 0.50
N PHE A 255 2.82 20.04 0.05
CA PHE A 255 2.35 18.70 -0.26
C PHE A 255 2.76 17.76 0.86
N GLU A 256 1.78 17.21 1.57
CA GLU A 256 1.97 16.42 2.77
C GLU A 256 1.93 14.91 2.47
N SER A 257 2.64 14.14 3.29
CA SER A 257 2.61 12.67 3.25
C SER A 257 1.18 12.14 3.42
N GLY A 258 0.82 11.13 2.61
CA GLY A 258 -0.48 10.47 2.67
C GLY A 258 -1.65 11.33 2.17
N LYS A 259 -1.39 12.45 1.51
CA LYS A 259 -2.43 13.31 0.92
C LYS A 259 -2.48 13.21 -0.59
N SER A 260 -3.68 13.35 -1.12
CA SER A 260 -3.96 13.43 -2.57
C SER A 260 -4.51 14.81 -2.90
N TYR A 261 -3.87 15.46 -3.86
CA TYR A 261 -4.17 16.82 -4.31
C TYR A 261 -4.80 16.73 -5.69
N ASN A 262 -6.06 17.12 -5.81
CA ASN A 262 -6.81 17.02 -7.05
C ASN A 262 -6.99 18.42 -7.64
N TYR A 263 -6.55 18.61 -8.89
CA TYR A 263 -6.67 19.85 -9.63
C TYR A 263 -7.54 19.61 -10.86
N THR A 264 -8.53 20.45 -11.08
CA THR A 264 -9.26 20.54 -12.34
C THR A 264 -8.80 21.80 -13.06
N LEU A 265 -8.17 21.66 -14.22
CA LEU A 265 -7.59 22.74 -14.98
C LEU A 265 -8.31 22.88 -16.32
N ASP A 266 -8.63 24.12 -16.68
CA ASP A 266 -9.22 24.47 -17.97
C ASP A 266 -8.12 24.86 -18.95
N ILE A 267 -8.10 24.23 -20.12
CA ILE A 267 -7.19 24.55 -21.22
C ILE A 267 -7.95 25.31 -22.31
N LYS A 268 -7.42 26.44 -22.71
CA LYS A 268 -7.99 27.30 -23.78
C LYS A 268 -7.08 27.31 -24.98
N GLU A 269 -7.65 27.20 -26.18
CA GLU A 269 -6.88 27.11 -27.43
C GLU A 269 -5.91 28.26 -27.62
N ASN A 270 -6.32 29.46 -27.21
CA ASN A 270 -5.58 30.69 -27.43
C ASN A 270 -4.82 31.22 -26.20
N LEU A 271 -4.79 30.50 -25.10
CA LEU A 271 -4.11 30.87 -23.86
C LEU A 271 -3.09 29.81 -23.50
N VAL A 272 -1.87 30.21 -23.18
CA VAL A 272 -0.80 29.29 -22.71
C VAL A 272 -0.81 29.09 -21.20
N VAL A 273 -1.71 29.76 -20.48
CA VAL A 273 -1.88 29.63 -19.02
C VAL A 273 -3.13 28.84 -18.76
N LEU A 274 -2.97 27.76 -17.99
CA LEU A 274 -4.10 26.93 -17.52
C LEU A 274 -4.83 27.66 -16.39
N THR A 275 -6.15 27.65 -16.44
CA THR A 275 -6.99 28.23 -15.40
C THR A 275 -7.42 27.15 -14.40
N LEU A 276 -7.22 27.41 -13.10
CA LEU A 276 -7.73 26.55 -12.04
C LEU A 276 -9.26 26.67 -11.96
N VAL A 277 -9.96 25.58 -12.17
CA VAL A 277 -11.43 25.50 -12.02
C VAL A 277 -11.80 25.01 -10.62
N ALA A 278 -11.10 23.98 -10.14
CA ALA A 278 -11.31 23.44 -8.80
C ALA A 278 -10.03 22.79 -8.26
N SER A 279 -9.88 22.85 -6.94
CA SER A 279 -8.86 22.06 -6.25
C SER A 279 -9.45 21.45 -4.99
N LYS A 280 -9.06 20.21 -4.69
CA LYS A 280 -9.48 19.49 -3.49
C LYS A 280 -8.32 18.67 -2.92
N ILE A 281 -8.16 18.71 -1.60
CA ILE A 281 -7.22 17.86 -0.89
C ILE A 281 -8.02 16.75 -0.20
N THR A 282 -7.58 15.52 -0.39
CA THR A 282 -8.18 14.35 0.25
C THR A 282 -7.09 13.51 0.91
N ASN A 283 -7.44 12.71 1.91
CA ASN A 283 -6.52 11.70 2.38
C ASN A 283 -6.28 10.69 1.26
N TRP A 284 -5.04 10.32 1.05
CA TRP A 284 -4.71 9.25 0.10
C TRP A 284 -5.09 7.87 0.68
N GLN A 285 -5.24 7.83 1.99
CA GLN A 285 -5.84 6.72 2.73
C GLN A 285 -7.33 7.05 2.97
N ASN A 286 -8.23 6.09 2.77
CA ASN A 286 -9.64 6.32 3.07
C ASN A 286 -9.85 6.53 4.57
N GLU A 287 -10.46 7.65 4.92
CA GLU A 287 -11.35 7.66 6.08
C GLU A 287 -12.69 7.03 5.65
N ASN A 288 -13.19 6.09 6.44
CA ASN A 288 -14.59 5.68 6.39
C ASN A 288 -15.43 6.91 6.79
N LEU A 289 -15.71 7.76 5.81
CA LEU A 289 -16.68 8.85 5.99
C LEU A 289 -18.09 8.26 5.87
N THR A 290 -18.56 7.69 6.98
CA THR A 290 -19.97 7.77 7.34
C THR A 290 -20.22 9.19 7.88
N GLY A 291 -20.35 10.16 7.01
CA GLY A 291 -20.57 11.56 7.38
C GLY A 291 -20.81 12.38 6.12
N SER A 292 -21.93 13.08 6.09
CA SER A 292 -22.37 14.00 5.05
C SER A 292 -21.28 14.91 4.55
N LEU A 293 -21.26 15.14 3.23
CA LEU A 293 -20.50 16.19 2.56
C LEU A 293 -20.87 17.54 3.18
N GLU A 294 -19.97 18.17 3.90
CA GLU A 294 -20.01 19.61 4.11
C GLU A 294 -19.33 20.28 2.92
N GLU A 295 -20.08 21.06 2.17
CA GLU A 295 -19.57 22.03 1.22
C GLU A 295 -18.74 23.04 2.02
N ALA A 296 -17.47 23.17 1.67
CA ALA A 296 -16.65 24.27 2.17
C ALA A 296 -16.78 25.44 1.21
N ASP A 297 -17.24 26.59 1.74
CA ASP A 297 -17.30 27.91 1.12
C ASP A 297 -15.95 28.37 0.54
#